data_57909cd27895c363517db03a1531f44f
#
_entry.id   57909cd27895c363517db03a1531f44f
#
_cell.length_a   1.000
_cell.length_b   1.000
_cell.length_c   1.000
_cell.angle_alpha   90.00
_cell.angle_beta   90.00
_cell.angle_gamma   90.00
#
_symmetry.space_group_name_H-M   'P 1'
#
loop_
_entity.id
_entity.type
_entity.pdbx_description
1 polymer ?
#
loop_
_entity_poly.entity_id
_entity_poly.type
_entity_poly.pdbx_seq_one_letter_code
_entity_poly.pdbx_strand_id
1 'polypeptide(L)'
;MNEDSGLEGIESVTLSAPGHEPRTMTGKRFVSAVRGMAYMPPADSTFVGDFQPAEALTALAQELCGRHDELTFILDWRLEVLWKRNGGRKGGGAVMGKCLLPSGIAKFYSHQDWVIWLAADWVREMEFNSEQVEALVFHELHHCALKEKGDPPVVEPTTRGHDLEIFLPEVEVYGLWDERLQEAGPVFGKQLALFEASPEANGG
;
A
#
# COMPACT_ATOMS: atom_id res chain seq x y z
N MET A 1 15.76 7.82 16.49
CA MET A 1 15.68 9.29 16.59
C MET A 1 14.82 9.72 15.42
N ASN A 2 13.59 10.17 15.70
CA ASN A 2 12.64 10.57 14.66
C ASN A 2 13.13 11.85 13.98
N GLU A 3 13.55 11.76 12.73
CA GLU A 3 13.87 12.91 11.87
C GLU A 3 12.62 13.73 11.47
N ASP A 4 11.43 13.28 11.86
CA ASP A 4 10.13 13.89 11.52
C ASP A 4 9.81 15.17 12.33
N SER A 5 10.54 15.44 13.41
CA SER A 5 10.28 16.60 14.29
C SER A 5 10.65 17.96 13.69
N GLY A 6 11.32 17.99 12.56
CA GLY A 6 11.74 19.23 11.89
C GLY A 6 10.72 19.87 10.95
N LEU A 7 9.68 19.10 10.53
CA LEU A 7 8.67 19.56 9.57
C LEU A 7 7.34 19.96 10.24
N GLU A 8 7.13 19.53 11.49
CA GLU A 8 5.97 19.95 12.28
C GLU A 8 6.16 21.40 12.75
N GLY A 9 5.31 22.28 12.27
CA GLY A 9 5.35 23.72 12.60
C GLY A 9 5.58 24.66 11.41
N ILE A 10 5.80 24.11 10.22
CA ILE A 10 5.88 24.92 8.99
C ILE A 10 4.48 25.41 8.62
N GLU A 11 4.22 26.72 8.72
CA GLU A 11 2.92 27.30 8.35
C GLU A 11 2.75 27.37 6.84
N SER A 12 3.79 27.74 6.10
CA SER A 12 3.78 27.76 4.62
C SER A 12 5.18 27.62 4.04
N VAL A 13 5.25 27.10 2.81
CA VAL A 13 6.49 26.97 2.03
C VAL A 13 6.27 27.59 0.64
N THR A 14 7.19 28.46 0.22
CA THR A 14 7.22 29.01 -1.14
C THR A 14 8.28 28.31 -1.96
N LEU A 15 7.86 27.62 -3.03
CA LEU A 15 8.74 26.97 -3.98
C LEU A 15 8.98 27.89 -5.16
N SER A 16 10.25 28.14 -5.48
CA SER A 16 10.67 28.96 -6.63
C SER A 16 11.56 28.13 -7.55
N ALA A 17 11.28 28.18 -8.85
CA ALA A 17 12.13 27.57 -9.87
C ALA A 17 12.42 28.60 -10.98
N PRO A 18 13.60 28.56 -11.61
CA PRO A 18 13.93 29.47 -12.72
C PRO A 18 12.88 29.41 -13.83
N GLY A 19 12.33 30.56 -14.21
CA GLY A 19 11.34 30.66 -15.29
C GLY A 19 9.90 30.28 -14.91
N HIS A 20 9.62 30.03 -13.63
CA HIS A 20 8.27 29.75 -13.12
C HIS A 20 7.87 30.74 -12.03
N GLU A 21 6.58 31.08 -11.97
CA GLU A 21 6.03 31.86 -10.87
C GLU A 21 6.15 31.11 -9.55
N PRO A 22 6.55 31.78 -8.46
CA PRO A 22 6.64 31.16 -7.14
C PRO A 22 5.27 30.61 -6.69
N ARG A 23 5.26 29.40 -6.16
CA ARG A 23 4.05 28.77 -5.61
C ARG A 23 4.19 28.59 -4.11
N THR A 24 3.23 29.15 -3.36
CA THR A 24 3.16 28.99 -1.92
C THR A 24 2.13 27.90 -1.59
N MET A 25 2.50 26.96 -0.72
CA MET A 25 1.59 25.93 -0.19
C MET A 25 1.62 25.93 1.34
N THR A 26 0.54 25.47 1.97
CA THR A 26 0.49 25.32 3.43
C THR A 26 1.51 24.28 3.88
N GLY A 27 2.03 24.43 5.09
CA GLY A 27 3.00 23.49 5.66
C GLY A 27 2.50 22.04 5.66
N LYS A 28 1.23 21.81 6.02
CA LYS A 28 0.60 20.47 5.95
C LYS A 28 0.67 19.86 4.55
N ARG A 29 0.34 20.65 3.51
CA ARG A 29 0.38 20.18 2.12
C ARG A 29 1.80 19.91 1.65
N PHE A 30 2.77 20.72 2.11
CA PHE A 30 4.19 20.50 1.81
C PHE A 30 4.70 19.21 2.46
N VAL A 31 4.43 18.98 3.74
CA VAL A 31 4.81 17.75 4.47
C VAL A 31 4.20 16.53 3.81
N SER A 32 2.90 16.58 3.46
CA SER A 32 2.24 15.50 2.73
C SER A 32 2.88 15.22 1.36
N ALA A 33 3.25 16.26 0.62
CA ALA A 33 3.93 16.12 -0.68
C ALA A 33 5.32 15.49 -0.54
N VAL A 34 6.12 15.92 0.46
CA VAL A 34 7.45 15.37 0.73
C VAL A 34 7.36 13.90 1.15
N ARG A 35 6.44 13.55 2.07
CA ARG A 35 6.18 12.15 2.43
C ARG A 35 5.77 11.32 1.22
N GLY A 36 4.85 11.86 0.40
CA GLY A 36 4.41 11.20 -0.82
C GLY A 36 5.55 10.92 -1.81
N MET A 37 6.54 11.79 -1.92
CA MET A 37 7.74 11.56 -2.75
C MET A 37 8.58 10.39 -2.22
N ALA A 38 8.66 10.20 -0.90
CA ALA A 38 9.38 9.09 -0.29
C ALA A 38 8.71 7.72 -0.55
N TYR A 39 7.42 7.72 -0.90
CA TYR A 39 6.67 6.50 -1.24
C TYR A 39 6.83 6.07 -2.69
N MET A 40 7.49 6.89 -3.52
CA MET A 40 7.67 6.54 -4.93
C MET A 40 8.85 5.59 -5.13
N PRO A 41 8.80 4.70 -6.15
CA PRO A 41 9.89 3.78 -6.40
C PRO A 41 11.15 4.53 -6.84
N PRO A 42 12.33 4.04 -6.45
CA PRO A 42 13.60 4.58 -6.91
C PRO A 42 13.75 4.43 -8.42
N ALA A 43 14.65 5.21 -9.04
CA ALA A 43 14.94 5.08 -10.45
C ALA A 43 15.42 3.64 -10.78
N ASP A 44 15.09 3.14 -11.97
CA ASP A 44 15.45 1.77 -12.37
C ASP A 44 16.97 1.52 -12.33
N SER A 45 17.75 2.55 -12.67
CA SER A 45 19.22 2.50 -12.66
C SER A 45 19.84 2.35 -11.26
N THR A 46 19.08 2.58 -10.18
CA THR A 46 19.58 2.47 -8.80
C THR A 46 19.45 1.05 -8.23
N PHE A 47 18.71 0.16 -8.89
CA PHE A 47 18.59 -1.23 -8.46
C PHE A 47 19.90 -2.00 -8.69
N VAL A 48 20.47 -2.54 -7.61
CA VAL A 48 21.64 -3.45 -7.68
C VAL A 48 21.22 -4.88 -8.00
N GLY A 49 19.97 -5.26 -7.75
CA GLY A 49 19.38 -6.58 -8.01
C GLY A 49 17.87 -6.45 -8.27
N ASP A 50 17.14 -7.53 -8.02
CA ASP A 50 15.69 -7.56 -8.22
C ASP A 50 14.92 -6.85 -7.10
N PHE A 51 15.51 -6.73 -5.91
CA PHE A 51 14.87 -6.16 -4.74
C PHE A 51 15.74 -5.07 -4.10
N GLN A 52 15.07 -4.06 -3.56
CA GLN A 52 15.67 -2.97 -2.80
C GLN A 52 14.81 -2.66 -1.58
N PRO A 53 15.40 -2.45 -0.37
CA PRO A 53 14.65 -1.99 0.80
C PRO A 53 13.85 -0.72 0.52
N ALA A 54 12.61 -0.67 1.01
CA ALA A 54 11.71 0.46 0.91
C ALA A 54 11.39 0.99 2.32
N GLU A 55 12.36 1.61 2.97
CA GLU A 55 12.28 2.03 4.38
C GLU A 55 11.07 2.93 4.64
N ALA A 56 10.80 3.89 3.74
CA ALA A 56 9.64 4.76 3.84
C ALA A 56 8.31 4.00 3.77
N LEU A 57 8.23 2.94 2.94
CA LEU A 57 7.04 2.10 2.86
C LEU A 57 6.93 1.15 4.05
N THR A 58 8.04 0.72 4.63
CA THR A 58 8.04 -0.06 5.88
C THR A 58 7.50 0.79 7.03
N ALA A 59 7.92 2.05 7.13
CA ALA A 59 7.40 2.98 8.11
C ALA A 59 5.90 3.29 7.88
N LEU A 60 5.49 3.48 6.62
CA LEU A 60 4.08 3.64 6.25
C LEU A 60 3.24 2.41 6.64
N ALA A 61 3.75 1.19 6.40
CA ALA A 61 3.07 -0.04 6.79
C ALA A 61 2.84 -0.11 8.31
N GLN A 62 3.82 0.26 9.12
CA GLN A 62 3.68 0.35 10.58
C GLN A 62 2.66 1.42 11.00
N GLU A 63 2.66 2.58 10.34
CA GLU A 63 1.68 3.65 10.58
C GLU A 63 0.25 3.16 10.24
N LEU A 64 0.06 2.50 9.10
CA LEU A 64 -1.22 1.90 8.70
C LEU A 64 -1.70 0.86 9.73
N CYS A 65 -0.81 -0.03 10.19
CA CYS A 65 -1.15 -1.00 11.23
C CYS A 65 -1.57 -0.32 12.55
N GLY A 66 -1.00 0.82 12.90
CA GLY A 66 -1.41 1.59 14.08
C GLY A 66 -2.71 2.38 13.91
N ARG A 67 -3.13 2.67 12.67
CA ARG A 67 -4.36 3.41 12.36
C ARG A 67 -5.59 2.52 12.18
N HIS A 68 -5.40 1.22 11.92
CA HIS A 68 -6.45 0.27 11.57
C HIS A 68 -6.46 -0.91 12.54
N ASP A 69 -7.50 -1.00 13.36
CA ASP A 69 -7.62 -1.97 14.45
C ASP A 69 -7.43 -3.43 13.97
N GLU A 70 -7.93 -3.76 12.78
CA GLU A 70 -7.83 -5.09 12.18
C GLU A 70 -6.42 -5.48 11.76
N LEU A 71 -5.48 -4.51 11.68
CA LEU A 71 -4.08 -4.74 11.32
C LEU A 71 -3.12 -4.62 12.52
N THR A 72 -3.59 -4.21 13.69
CA THR A 72 -2.72 -3.95 14.87
C THR A 72 -1.89 -5.17 15.28
N PHE A 73 -2.40 -6.39 15.06
CA PHE A 73 -1.68 -7.62 15.40
C PHE A 73 -0.34 -7.75 14.66
N ILE A 74 -0.18 -7.06 13.50
CA ILE A 74 1.07 -7.10 12.72
C ILE A 74 2.20 -6.40 13.47
N LEU A 75 1.91 -5.43 14.35
CA LEU A 75 2.91 -4.67 15.11
C LEU A 75 3.70 -5.53 16.10
N ASP A 76 3.16 -6.69 16.49
CA ASP A 76 3.84 -7.65 17.38
C ASP A 76 4.84 -8.55 16.60
N TRP A 77 4.90 -8.41 15.29
CA TRP A 77 5.70 -9.23 14.38
C TRP A 77 6.64 -8.38 13.55
N ARG A 78 7.57 -9.02 12.84
CA ARG A 78 8.54 -8.34 11.98
C ARG A 78 8.06 -8.32 10.54
N LEU A 79 7.91 -7.13 9.99
CA LEU A 79 7.50 -6.90 8.61
C LEU A 79 8.47 -5.95 7.93
N GLU A 80 8.82 -6.25 6.70
CA GLU A 80 9.62 -5.39 5.83
C GLU A 80 8.94 -5.22 4.48
N VAL A 81 8.98 -4.00 3.95
CA VAL A 81 8.51 -3.69 2.60
C VAL A 81 9.70 -3.45 1.68
N LEU A 82 9.66 -4.06 0.50
CA LEU A 82 10.69 -3.96 -0.52
C LEU A 82 10.12 -3.39 -1.80
N TRP A 83 10.91 -2.67 -2.55
CA TRP A 83 10.70 -2.47 -3.97
C TRP A 83 11.22 -3.67 -4.74
N LYS A 84 10.38 -4.25 -5.60
CA LYS A 84 10.81 -5.22 -6.61
C LYS A 84 10.95 -4.51 -7.94
N ARG A 85 12.10 -4.67 -8.61
CA ARG A 85 12.42 -3.99 -9.86
C ARG A 85 11.35 -4.22 -10.93
N ASN A 86 10.95 -5.50 -11.15
CA ASN A 86 9.95 -5.90 -12.13
C ASN A 86 8.91 -6.83 -11.50
N GLY A 87 7.63 -6.44 -11.53
CA GLY A 87 6.53 -7.21 -10.95
C GLY A 87 6.17 -8.46 -11.72
N GLY A 88 6.22 -8.38 -13.03
CA GLY A 88 5.78 -9.46 -13.93
C GLY A 88 4.26 -9.46 -14.17
N ARG A 89 3.78 -10.55 -14.79
CA ARG A 89 2.36 -10.76 -15.12
C ARG A 89 1.88 -12.13 -14.67
N LYS A 90 0.62 -12.22 -14.24
CA LYS A 90 -0.04 -13.48 -13.91
C LYS A 90 -1.49 -13.44 -14.45
N GLY A 91 -1.91 -14.47 -15.19
CA GLY A 91 -3.25 -14.50 -15.79
C GLY A 91 -3.54 -13.33 -16.74
N GLY A 92 -2.50 -12.73 -17.37
CA GLY A 92 -2.63 -11.54 -18.23
C GLY A 92 -2.61 -10.20 -17.46
N GLY A 93 -2.84 -10.17 -16.16
CA GLY A 93 -2.80 -8.98 -15.32
C GLY A 93 -1.40 -8.66 -14.77
N ALA A 94 -1.16 -7.40 -14.45
CA ALA A 94 0.03 -6.94 -13.74
C ALA A 94 0.05 -7.49 -12.30
N VAL A 95 1.23 -7.93 -11.82
CA VAL A 95 1.43 -8.26 -10.41
C VAL A 95 2.09 -7.07 -9.75
N MET A 96 1.29 -6.24 -9.08
CA MET A 96 1.74 -4.96 -8.51
C MET A 96 2.38 -5.10 -7.14
N GLY A 97 2.00 -6.12 -6.37
CA GLY A 97 2.53 -6.40 -5.04
C GLY A 97 2.40 -7.87 -4.68
N LYS A 98 2.99 -8.24 -3.58
CA LYS A 98 2.80 -9.55 -2.95
C LYS A 98 3.28 -9.56 -1.51
N CYS A 99 2.45 -10.10 -0.62
CA CYS A 99 2.85 -10.49 0.71
C CYS A 99 3.41 -11.92 0.71
N LEU A 100 4.56 -12.13 1.32
CA LEU A 100 5.28 -13.39 1.39
C LEU A 100 5.59 -13.77 2.84
N LEU A 101 5.57 -15.07 3.11
CA LEU A 101 6.09 -15.68 4.32
C LEU A 101 7.51 -16.20 4.05
N PRO A 102 8.56 -15.56 4.56
CA PRO A 102 9.91 -16.11 4.42
C PRO A 102 10.02 -17.49 5.07
N SER A 103 10.71 -18.41 4.43
CA SER A 103 10.92 -19.76 4.96
C SER A 103 12.35 -20.22 4.81
N GLY A 104 12.74 -21.26 5.58
CA GLY A 104 14.09 -21.84 5.52
C GLY A 104 15.18 -20.80 5.66
N ILE A 105 16.13 -20.80 4.72
CA ILE A 105 17.29 -19.92 4.74
C ILE A 105 16.92 -18.43 4.63
N ALA A 106 15.88 -18.10 3.86
CA ALA A 106 15.41 -16.71 3.75
C ALA A 106 14.90 -16.17 5.09
N LYS A 107 14.16 -16.97 5.85
CA LYS A 107 13.70 -16.63 7.20
C LYS A 107 14.87 -16.43 8.17
N PHE A 108 15.88 -17.31 8.08
CA PHE A 108 17.05 -17.25 8.92
C PHE A 108 17.85 -15.96 8.74
N TYR A 109 18.03 -15.49 7.48
CA TYR A 109 18.80 -14.28 7.22
C TYR A 109 17.99 -12.99 7.33
N SER A 110 16.74 -12.98 6.88
CA SER A 110 15.90 -11.77 6.94
C SER A 110 15.40 -11.50 8.36
N HIS A 111 15.21 -12.55 9.17
CA HIS A 111 14.53 -12.48 10.46
C HIS A 111 13.10 -11.90 10.38
N GLN A 112 12.53 -11.75 9.18
CA GLN A 112 11.17 -11.19 8.99
C GLN A 112 10.12 -12.28 9.11
N ASP A 113 8.94 -11.90 9.60
CA ASP A 113 7.75 -12.76 9.66
C ASP A 113 6.95 -12.64 8.38
N TRP A 114 6.83 -11.42 7.84
CA TRP A 114 6.33 -11.15 6.50
C TRP A 114 7.30 -10.26 5.74
N VAL A 115 7.34 -10.45 4.44
CA VAL A 115 7.96 -9.55 3.48
C VAL A 115 6.93 -9.17 2.43
N ILE A 116 6.67 -7.89 2.30
CA ILE A 116 5.85 -7.34 1.24
C ILE A 116 6.78 -6.79 0.17
N TRP A 117 6.49 -7.01 -1.10
CA TRP A 117 7.15 -6.27 -2.17
C TRP A 117 6.13 -5.60 -3.08
N LEU A 118 6.46 -4.40 -3.55
CA LEU A 118 5.72 -3.66 -4.56
C LEU A 118 6.53 -3.55 -5.85
N ALA A 119 5.85 -3.63 -6.99
CA ALA A 119 6.47 -3.63 -8.31
C ALA A 119 6.78 -2.20 -8.77
N ALA A 120 8.06 -1.84 -8.78
CA ALA A 120 8.52 -0.50 -9.14
C ALA A 120 8.24 -0.15 -10.62
N ASP A 121 8.31 -1.12 -11.52
CA ASP A 121 8.00 -0.96 -12.93
C ASP A 121 6.53 -0.60 -13.15
N TRP A 122 5.60 -1.35 -12.54
CA TRP A 122 4.17 -1.10 -12.67
C TRP A 122 3.73 0.21 -12.03
N VAL A 123 4.26 0.56 -10.84
CA VAL A 123 3.98 1.85 -10.20
C VAL A 123 4.40 3.02 -11.07
N ARG A 124 5.55 2.91 -11.76
CA ARG A 124 6.00 3.94 -12.71
C ARG A 124 5.18 3.94 -14.00
N GLU A 125 4.93 2.76 -14.60
CA GLU A 125 4.21 2.63 -15.88
C GLU A 125 2.76 3.13 -15.78
N MET A 126 2.12 2.87 -14.63
CA MET A 126 0.74 3.30 -14.36
C MET A 126 0.65 4.69 -13.72
N GLU A 127 1.79 5.38 -13.56
CA GLU A 127 1.88 6.73 -13.00
C GLU A 127 1.17 6.88 -11.64
N PHE A 128 1.34 5.88 -10.76
CA PHE A 128 0.73 5.92 -9.43
C PHE A 128 1.15 7.16 -8.65
N ASN A 129 0.19 7.78 -7.99
CA ASN A 129 0.46 8.80 -6.98
C ASN A 129 0.72 8.15 -5.60
N SER A 130 1.09 8.97 -4.61
CA SER A 130 1.40 8.50 -3.26
C SER A 130 0.21 7.82 -2.56
N GLU A 131 -1.01 8.27 -2.80
CA GLU A 131 -2.22 7.69 -2.22
C GLU A 131 -2.50 6.30 -2.80
N GLN A 132 -2.24 6.11 -4.08
CA GLN A 132 -2.36 4.80 -4.73
C GLN A 132 -1.28 3.82 -4.25
N VAL A 133 -0.05 4.32 -3.98
CA VAL A 133 1.00 3.49 -3.37
C VAL A 133 0.64 3.13 -1.92
N GLU A 134 0.10 4.08 -1.12
CA GLU A 134 -0.43 3.80 0.22
C GLU A 134 -1.54 2.74 0.16
N ALA A 135 -2.50 2.88 -0.75
CA ALA A 135 -3.56 1.89 -0.95
C ALA A 135 -3.02 0.51 -1.33
N LEU A 136 -1.95 0.45 -2.13
CA LEU A 136 -1.30 -0.81 -2.49
C LEU A 136 -0.59 -1.45 -1.28
N VAL A 137 0.10 -0.66 -0.44
CA VAL A 137 0.66 -1.16 0.83
C VAL A 137 -0.45 -1.69 1.74
N PHE A 138 -1.53 -0.92 1.89
CA PHE A 138 -2.69 -1.32 2.70
C PHE A 138 -3.32 -2.63 2.21
N HIS A 139 -3.45 -2.80 0.89
CA HIS A 139 -3.91 -4.06 0.27
C HIS A 139 -3.00 -5.24 0.65
N GLU A 140 -1.69 -5.09 0.51
CA GLU A 140 -0.74 -6.16 0.82
C GLU A 140 -0.70 -6.50 2.33
N LEU A 141 -0.93 -5.53 3.21
CA LEU A 141 -1.05 -5.77 4.65
C LEU A 141 -2.22 -6.68 4.99
N HIS A 142 -3.34 -6.59 4.25
CA HIS A 142 -4.50 -7.47 4.45
C HIS A 142 -4.23 -8.94 4.09
N HIS A 143 -3.15 -9.23 3.36
CA HIS A 143 -2.69 -10.60 3.18
C HIS A 143 -1.97 -11.18 4.39
N CYS A 144 -1.49 -10.35 5.34
CA CYS A 144 -0.93 -10.84 6.60
C CYS A 144 -2.04 -11.46 7.46
N ALA A 145 -1.79 -12.62 8.02
CA ALA A 145 -2.73 -13.31 8.89
C ALA A 145 -2.00 -14.15 9.93
N LEU A 146 -2.72 -14.59 10.95
CA LEU A 146 -2.23 -15.52 11.97
C LEU A 146 -3.03 -16.81 11.90
N LYS A 147 -2.38 -17.92 12.25
CA LYS A 147 -3.02 -19.23 12.42
C LYS A 147 -2.54 -19.89 13.69
N GLU A 148 -3.40 -20.68 14.30
CA GLU A 148 -3.05 -21.56 15.39
C GLU A 148 -2.55 -22.90 14.84
N LYS A 149 -1.49 -23.46 15.46
CA LYS A 149 -0.92 -24.73 15.07
C LYS A 149 -0.43 -25.49 16.30
N GLY A 150 -0.67 -26.80 16.30
CA GLY A 150 -0.19 -27.72 17.34
C GLY A 150 -1.16 -27.90 18.51
N ASP A 151 -0.73 -28.72 19.48
CA ASP A 151 -1.39 -28.94 20.75
C ASP A 151 -0.31 -29.03 21.85
N PRO A 152 -0.22 -28.02 22.75
CA PRO A 152 -1.07 -26.81 22.84
C PRO A 152 -0.90 -25.88 21.62
N PRO A 153 -1.92 -25.06 21.29
CA PRO A 153 -1.87 -24.20 20.13
C PRO A 153 -0.82 -23.09 20.28
N VAL A 154 -0.04 -22.90 19.22
CA VAL A 154 0.92 -21.80 19.06
C VAL A 154 0.47 -20.94 17.89
N VAL A 155 0.43 -19.63 18.08
CA VAL A 155 0.08 -18.68 17.02
C VAL A 155 1.29 -18.46 16.12
N GLU A 156 1.10 -18.63 14.83
CA GLU A 156 2.14 -18.46 13.80
C GLU A 156 1.68 -17.51 12.68
N PRO A 157 2.59 -16.70 12.11
CA PRO A 157 2.32 -15.94 10.90
C PRO A 157 1.91 -16.84 9.74
N THR A 158 0.94 -16.37 8.97
CA THR A 158 0.50 -16.98 7.71
C THR A 158 0.11 -15.91 6.71
N THR A 159 -0.33 -16.29 5.52
CA THR A 159 -0.95 -15.38 4.55
C THR A 159 -2.36 -15.84 4.24
N ARG A 160 -3.26 -14.89 3.92
CA ARG A 160 -4.63 -15.16 3.45
C ARG A 160 -4.83 -14.67 2.02
N GLY A 161 -5.80 -15.22 1.32
CA GLY A 161 -6.25 -14.77 -0.01
C GLY A 161 -7.14 -13.52 0.08
N HIS A 162 -7.58 -13.05 -1.07
CA HIS A 162 -8.59 -12.00 -1.18
C HIS A 162 -9.95 -12.49 -0.69
N ASP A 163 -10.75 -11.58 -0.13
CA ASP A 163 -12.12 -11.90 0.29
C ASP A 163 -13.05 -12.10 -0.93
N LEU A 164 -12.75 -11.39 -2.04
CA LEU A 164 -13.50 -11.48 -3.29
C LEU A 164 -12.58 -11.71 -4.49
N GLU A 165 -12.91 -12.74 -5.28
CA GLU A 165 -12.37 -12.98 -6.63
C GLU A 165 -13.56 -13.09 -7.58
N ILE A 166 -13.77 -12.10 -8.46
CA ILE A 166 -14.95 -12.02 -9.33
C ILE A 166 -14.56 -11.68 -10.77
N PHE A 167 -15.39 -12.13 -11.70
CA PHE A 167 -15.37 -11.66 -13.09
C PHE A 167 -16.46 -10.63 -13.29
N LEU A 168 -16.12 -9.44 -13.81
CA LEU A 168 -17.12 -8.39 -14.08
C LEU A 168 -18.31 -8.87 -14.91
N PRO A 169 -18.15 -9.66 -16.00
CA PRO A 169 -19.27 -10.20 -16.75
C PRO A 169 -20.22 -11.08 -15.94
N GLU A 170 -19.70 -11.75 -14.90
CA GLU A 170 -20.51 -12.56 -14.00
C GLU A 170 -21.45 -11.67 -13.16
N VAL A 171 -20.94 -10.54 -12.66
CA VAL A 171 -21.75 -9.56 -11.92
C VAL A 171 -22.73 -8.86 -12.84
N GLU A 172 -22.37 -8.58 -14.09
CA GLU A 172 -23.27 -7.97 -15.09
C GLU A 172 -24.46 -8.87 -15.41
N VAL A 173 -24.27 -10.17 -15.51
CA VAL A 173 -25.32 -11.13 -15.89
C VAL A 173 -26.17 -11.58 -14.70
N TYR A 174 -25.54 -11.87 -13.58
CA TYR A 174 -26.17 -12.51 -12.42
C TYR A 174 -26.35 -11.61 -11.20
N GLY A 175 -25.81 -10.36 -11.26
CA GLY A 175 -25.84 -9.43 -10.13
C GLY A 175 -24.97 -9.91 -8.97
N LEU A 176 -25.34 -9.51 -7.76
CA LEU A 176 -24.66 -9.93 -6.52
C LEU A 176 -25.21 -11.29 -6.06
N TRP A 177 -24.91 -12.35 -6.81
CA TRP A 177 -25.48 -13.67 -6.62
C TRP A 177 -24.85 -14.50 -5.49
N ASP A 178 -23.57 -14.23 -5.15
CA ASP A 178 -22.83 -14.85 -4.08
C ASP A 178 -22.96 -14.04 -2.78
N GLU A 179 -23.00 -14.70 -1.62
CA GLU A 179 -23.20 -14.07 -0.32
C GLU A 179 -22.13 -12.99 -0.02
N ARG A 180 -20.86 -13.24 -0.35
CA ARG A 180 -19.76 -12.28 -0.16
C ARG A 180 -19.90 -11.07 -1.05
N LEU A 181 -20.42 -11.22 -2.27
CA LEU A 181 -20.75 -10.11 -3.16
C LEU A 181 -21.89 -9.26 -2.60
N GLN A 182 -22.88 -9.90 -1.98
CA GLN A 182 -23.99 -9.20 -1.32
C GLN A 182 -23.51 -8.40 -0.11
N GLU A 183 -22.57 -8.94 0.67
CA GLU A 183 -21.92 -8.23 1.79
C GLU A 183 -21.07 -7.06 1.31
N ALA A 184 -20.40 -7.18 0.17
CA ALA A 184 -19.58 -6.11 -0.42
C ALA A 184 -20.43 -5.00 -1.08
N GLY A 185 -21.63 -5.30 -1.57
CA GLY A 185 -22.50 -4.36 -2.27
C GLY A 185 -22.72 -3.03 -1.54
N PRO A 186 -23.07 -3.01 -0.24
CA PRO A 186 -23.22 -1.77 0.54
C PRO A 186 -21.90 -0.98 0.68
N VAL A 187 -20.76 -1.63 0.69
CA VAL A 187 -19.45 -0.96 0.75
C VAL A 187 -19.19 -0.20 -0.54
N PHE A 188 -19.43 -0.82 -1.70
CA PHE A 188 -19.33 -0.16 -3.01
C PHE A 188 -20.34 0.98 -3.14
N GLY A 189 -21.58 0.81 -2.67
CA GLY A 189 -22.60 1.85 -2.68
C GLY A 189 -22.22 3.08 -1.86
N LYS A 190 -21.59 2.90 -0.68
CA LYS A 190 -21.08 4.02 0.12
C LYS A 190 -19.94 4.78 -0.59
N GLN A 191 -19.04 4.08 -1.26
CA GLN A 191 -17.95 4.71 -2.00
C GLN A 191 -18.48 5.53 -3.17
N LEU A 192 -19.43 5.02 -3.96
CA LEU A 192 -20.06 5.75 -5.05
C LEU A 192 -20.74 7.03 -4.55
N ALA A 193 -21.47 6.97 -3.43
CA ALA A 193 -22.12 8.14 -2.83
C ALA A 193 -21.12 9.22 -2.37
N LEU A 194 -19.90 8.83 -1.91
CA LEU A 194 -18.84 9.77 -1.57
C LEU A 194 -18.29 10.50 -2.80
N PHE A 195 -18.16 9.82 -3.93
CA PHE A 195 -17.72 10.44 -5.20
C PHE A 195 -18.77 11.37 -5.79
N GLU A 196 -20.06 11.01 -5.69
CA GLU A 196 -21.17 11.85 -6.18
C GLU A 196 -21.39 13.12 -5.31
N ALA A 197 -21.02 13.08 -4.03
CA ALA A 197 -21.12 14.19 -3.08
C ALA A 197 -19.98 15.22 -3.18
N SER A 198 -18.97 15.00 -4.01
CA SER A 198 -17.84 15.94 -4.18
C SER A 198 -18.25 17.10 -5.10
N PRO A 199 -18.33 18.37 -4.62
CA PRO A 199 -18.92 19.49 -5.36
C PRO A 199 -18.01 20.13 -6.42
N GLU A 200 -16.98 19.47 -6.93
CA GLU A 200 -16.00 20.06 -7.85
C GLU A 200 -16.15 19.70 -9.34
N ALA A 201 -17.26 19.13 -9.76
CA ALA A 201 -17.47 18.77 -11.18
C ALA A 201 -18.27 19.83 -12.00
N ASN A 202 -18.61 21.00 -11.44
CA ASN A 202 -19.33 22.05 -12.16
C ASN A 202 -18.71 23.43 -11.94
N GLY A 203 -17.58 23.68 -12.58
CA GLY A 203 -16.99 25.00 -12.81
C GLY A 203 -16.65 25.11 -14.28
N GLY A 204 -17.59 25.69 -15.05
CA GLY A 204 -17.48 26.00 -16.46
C GLY A 204 -16.44 27.04 -16.81
#